data_3dc4f2e71c7f00c1883731782ed267d4
#
_entry.id   3dc4f2e71c7f00c1883731782ed267d4
#
_cell.length_a   1.000
_cell.length_b   1.000
_cell.length_c   1.000
_cell.angle_alpha   90.00
_cell.angle_beta   90.00
_cell.angle_gamma   90.00
#
_symmetry.space_group_name_H-M   'P 1'
#
loop_
_entity.id
_entity.type
_entity.pdbx_description
1 polymer ?
#
loop_
_entity_poly.entity_id
_entity_poly.type
_entity_poly.pdbx_seq_one_letter_code
_entity_poly.pdbx_strand_id
1 'polypeptide(L)'
;MKTITGKISINLKGFGFVAPENGGSDVFIAPENLHGALNGDKVKVKIVDDWRGRREGLIIDILERNNQIIVGSLTKLGKKVAVIPDDLRIDKKIIIPNQKFLPNTKVVVKIISWKPIRGEIIEILGKENSPGVEIRGILKSHGVEENFLPDVLNEAAKIELEPSKIEISRRIDRRNLKIVTIDGEDAKDLDDGVFAAENDGGFFLGVYIADVSYYVKRNSALNRAAFERGTSIYPVDRVVPMLPTELSNGICSLNAGVDRLAMACEMKIDKSGKVVDYEIFPTVIHVFRRLSYTEVNKFFDGDKNLSDCAENLRVLRKIHGLRRKIRTERGAIDFNLPEMKILLNSAGKPLEITKRIQTLGESIIEECMLLANETVAEHTIRKKIPSLYRIHELPTPEKVLTLNQLLAHFNLHINSGKDPSEFQKILSKVKNMPSEKIITSYALRTMQQARYSPENLGHFGIAAKFYTHFTSPIRRYPDLIVHRALRGEFEKNLEEIARKSSEMERRAIEIERETLDLKAVEYMERFIGQNFDGVIDSVTNFGFFVELDNGVDGLVRAADLKDDYYAFVEREFALIGTRTGKSYHIGDNVRVKLISANKKLRQLTFELISDVANRDLIVKI
;
A
#
# COMPACT_ATOMS: atom_id res chain seq x y z
N MET A 1 -3.99 -32.45 27.73
CA MET A 1 -4.16 -32.13 26.30
C MET A 1 -3.74 -30.69 26.08
N LYS A 2 -2.85 -30.45 25.11
CA LYS A 2 -2.32 -29.10 24.87
C LYS A 2 -3.35 -28.28 24.05
N THR A 3 -3.76 -27.13 24.56
CA THR A 3 -4.64 -26.19 23.85
C THR A 3 -3.89 -24.92 23.59
N ILE A 4 -4.19 -24.27 22.44
CA ILE A 4 -3.66 -22.97 22.06
C ILE A 4 -4.81 -22.03 21.72
N THR A 5 -4.54 -20.75 21.79
CA THR A 5 -5.41 -19.68 21.30
C THR A 5 -4.70 -18.93 20.18
N GLY A 6 -5.43 -18.60 19.12
CA GLY A 6 -4.86 -17.87 18.00
C GLY A 6 -5.91 -17.45 16.99
N LYS A 7 -5.47 -16.69 15.98
CA LYS A 7 -6.30 -16.24 14.87
C LYS A 7 -6.23 -17.24 13.72
N ILE A 8 -7.39 -17.67 13.19
CA ILE A 8 -7.45 -18.61 12.07
C ILE A 8 -7.38 -17.88 10.73
N SER A 9 -6.57 -18.40 9.81
CA SER A 9 -6.58 -18.05 8.38
C SER A 9 -7.11 -19.25 7.60
N ILE A 10 -8.22 -19.07 6.86
CA ILE A 10 -8.86 -20.11 6.03
C ILE A 10 -8.57 -19.84 4.56
N ASN A 11 -8.21 -20.87 3.82
CA ASN A 11 -8.00 -20.79 2.40
C ASN A 11 -9.25 -21.15 1.57
N LEU A 12 -9.21 -20.93 0.26
CA LEU A 12 -10.31 -21.23 -0.66
C LEU A 12 -10.61 -22.74 -0.79
N LYS A 13 -9.71 -23.63 -0.37
CA LYS A 13 -9.94 -25.09 -0.34
C LYS A 13 -10.64 -25.54 0.94
N GLY A 14 -10.95 -24.62 1.86
CA GLY A 14 -11.72 -24.85 3.06
C GLY A 14 -10.91 -25.35 4.27
N PHE A 15 -9.59 -25.50 4.20
CA PHE A 15 -8.76 -25.75 5.38
C PHE A 15 -8.15 -24.45 5.92
N GLY A 16 -7.68 -24.46 7.17
CA GLY A 16 -7.12 -23.27 7.80
C GLY A 16 -5.81 -23.53 8.55
N PHE A 17 -5.17 -22.42 8.93
CA PHE A 17 -4.02 -22.40 9.83
C PHE A 17 -4.29 -21.45 10.98
N VAL A 18 -3.93 -21.84 12.19
CA VAL A 18 -4.04 -20.99 13.38
C VAL A 18 -2.65 -20.60 13.85
N ALA A 19 -2.35 -19.29 13.80
CA ALA A 19 -1.15 -18.71 14.34
C ALA A 19 -1.30 -18.54 15.87
N PRO A 20 -0.47 -19.22 16.70
CA PRO A 20 -0.58 -19.13 18.17
C PRO A 20 -0.20 -17.73 18.68
N GLU A 21 -0.99 -17.15 19.59
CA GLU A 21 -0.69 -15.85 20.23
C GLU A 21 0.63 -15.82 21.00
N ASN A 22 1.03 -16.97 21.54
CA ASN A 22 2.26 -17.11 22.33
C ASN A 22 3.49 -17.46 21.47
N GLY A 23 3.37 -17.33 20.14
CA GLY A 23 4.43 -17.73 19.21
C GLY A 23 4.51 -19.23 18.97
N GLY A 24 5.32 -19.62 17.99
CA GLY A 24 5.52 -21.01 17.58
C GLY A 24 4.98 -21.27 16.17
N SER A 25 5.09 -22.54 15.70
CA SER A 25 4.62 -22.92 14.38
C SER A 25 3.09 -22.93 14.31
N ASP A 26 2.56 -22.57 13.16
CA ASP A 26 1.13 -22.60 12.85
C ASP A 26 0.56 -24.00 13.01
N VAL A 27 -0.73 -24.06 13.38
CA VAL A 27 -1.48 -25.32 13.53
C VAL A 27 -2.43 -25.46 12.36
N PHE A 28 -2.28 -26.54 11.60
CA PHE A 28 -3.16 -26.90 10.50
C PHE A 28 -4.54 -27.35 11.03
N ILE A 29 -5.62 -26.87 10.41
CA ILE A 29 -7.00 -27.21 10.72
C ILE A 29 -7.67 -27.75 9.45
N ALA A 30 -8.01 -29.03 9.46
CA ALA A 30 -8.75 -29.65 8.37
C ALA A 30 -10.18 -29.06 8.24
N PRO A 31 -10.82 -29.10 7.07
CA PRO A 31 -12.15 -28.53 6.84
C PRO A 31 -13.20 -29.01 7.84
N GLU A 32 -13.20 -30.29 8.17
CA GLU A 32 -14.10 -30.94 9.16
C GLU A 32 -13.85 -30.46 10.60
N ASN A 33 -12.63 -29.99 10.90
CA ASN A 33 -12.19 -29.55 12.23
C ASN A 33 -12.40 -28.03 12.46
N LEU A 34 -12.95 -27.31 11.48
CA LEU A 34 -13.22 -25.87 11.59
C LEU A 34 -14.38 -25.54 12.54
N HIS A 35 -15.33 -26.45 12.73
CA HIS A 35 -16.50 -26.31 13.61
C HIS A 35 -17.26 -24.98 13.48
N GLY A 36 -17.30 -24.44 12.25
CA GLY A 36 -18.02 -23.21 11.93
C GLY A 36 -17.24 -21.93 12.22
N ALA A 37 -15.95 -22.01 12.46
CA ALA A 37 -15.06 -20.84 12.44
C ALA A 37 -14.97 -20.26 11.02
N LEU A 38 -14.85 -18.94 10.94
CA LEU A 38 -14.64 -18.19 9.71
C LEU A 38 -13.24 -17.59 9.69
N ASN A 39 -12.81 -17.18 8.51
CA ASN A 39 -11.51 -16.54 8.33
C ASN A 39 -11.35 -15.33 9.26
N GLY A 40 -10.26 -15.30 10.00
CA GLY A 40 -9.92 -14.21 10.91
C GLY A 40 -10.52 -14.34 12.32
N ASP A 41 -11.37 -15.33 12.62
CA ASP A 41 -11.89 -15.57 13.98
C ASP A 41 -10.75 -15.86 14.95
N LYS A 42 -10.89 -15.41 16.20
CA LYS A 42 -10.05 -15.84 17.30
C LYS A 42 -10.62 -17.15 17.88
N VAL A 43 -9.81 -18.20 17.85
CA VAL A 43 -10.25 -19.55 18.17
C VAL A 43 -9.40 -20.21 19.24
N LYS A 44 -10.01 -21.14 19.97
CA LYS A 44 -9.33 -22.07 20.86
C LYS A 44 -9.20 -23.41 20.16
N VAL A 45 -7.98 -23.90 20.04
CA VAL A 45 -7.64 -25.13 19.30
C VAL A 45 -7.08 -26.16 20.26
N LYS A 46 -7.57 -27.40 20.15
CA LYS A 46 -6.99 -28.59 20.77
C LYS A 46 -6.01 -29.21 19.78
N ILE A 47 -4.75 -29.38 20.16
CA ILE A 47 -3.78 -30.10 19.35
C ILE A 47 -4.15 -31.59 19.35
N VAL A 48 -4.31 -32.14 18.15
CA VAL A 48 -4.69 -33.56 17.94
C VAL A 48 -3.46 -34.37 17.58
N ASP A 49 -2.61 -33.85 16.74
CA ASP A 49 -1.34 -34.44 16.33
C ASP A 49 -0.21 -33.41 16.34
N ASP A 50 0.99 -33.82 16.76
CA ASP A 50 2.20 -32.99 16.77
C ASP A 50 3.40 -33.87 16.39
N TRP A 51 3.52 -34.16 15.07
CA TRP A 51 4.51 -35.08 14.57
C TRP A 51 5.46 -34.38 13.56
N ARG A 52 6.75 -34.50 13.79
CA ARG A 52 7.81 -33.91 12.96
C ARG A 52 7.62 -32.42 12.63
N GLY A 53 7.10 -31.63 13.61
CA GLY A 53 6.87 -30.20 13.44
C GLY A 53 5.62 -29.83 12.64
N ARG A 54 4.82 -30.81 12.21
CA ARG A 54 3.48 -30.57 11.65
C ARG A 54 2.47 -30.74 12.76
N ARG A 55 1.85 -29.62 13.15
CA ARG A 55 0.79 -29.61 14.17
C ARG A 55 -0.55 -29.63 13.49
N GLU A 56 -1.40 -30.57 13.88
CA GLU A 56 -2.80 -30.61 13.48
C GLU A 56 -3.69 -30.34 14.70
N GLY A 57 -4.79 -29.60 14.46
CA GLY A 57 -5.70 -29.19 15.53
C GLY A 57 -7.16 -29.27 15.16
N LEU A 58 -7.97 -29.25 16.21
CA LEU A 58 -9.42 -29.21 16.19
C LEU A 58 -9.88 -27.93 16.89
N ILE A 59 -10.71 -27.11 16.25
CA ILE A 59 -11.31 -25.95 16.90
C ILE A 59 -12.36 -26.42 17.89
N ILE A 60 -12.15 -26.11 19.17
CA ILE A 60 -13.06 -26.46 20.25
C ILE A 60 -13.97 -25.31 20.67
N ASP A 61 -13.53 -24.05 20.41
CA ASP A 61 -14.32 -22.87 20.72
C ASP A 61 -13.95 -21.69 19.83
N ILE A 62 -14.90 -20.80 19.59
CA ILE A 62 -14.72 -19.54 18.87
C ILE A 62 -14.85 -18.42 19.89
N LEU A 63 -13.70 -17.87 20.30
CA LEU A 63 -13.59 -16.89 21.37
C LEU A 63 -14.10 -15.50 20.94
N GLU A 64 -13.79 -15.15 19.68
CA GLU A 64 -14.17 -13.86 19.11
C GLU A 64 -14.42 -14.01 17.60
N ARG A 65 -15.50 -13.42 17.11
CA ARG A 65 -15.83 -13.36 15.69
C ARG A 65 -15.21 -12.12 15.07
N ASN A 66 -14.35 -12.34 14.08
CA ASN A 66 -13.72 -11.23 13.34
C ASN A 66 -14.74 -10.51 12.46
N ASN A 67 -15.61 -11.24 11.76
CA ASN A 67 -16.52 -10.70 10.76
C ASN A 67 -17.98 -10.91 11.17
N GLN A 68 -18.60 -9.89 11.74
CA GLN A 68 -20.05 -9.85 11.92
C GLN A 68 -20.79 -9.25 10.71
N ILE A 69 -20.06 -8.58 9.84
CA ILE A 69 -20.56 -7.91 8.63
C ILE A 69 -20.03 -8.66 7.40
N ILE A 70 -20.94 -9.08 6.53
CA ILE A 70 -20.62 -9.83 5.32
C ILE A 70 -21.26 -9.12 4.12
N VAL A 71 -20.48 -8.94 3.06
CA VAL A 71 -20.96 -8.45 1.78
C VAL A 71 -21.29 -9.64 0.89
N GLY A 72 -22.35 -9.54 0.12
CA GLY A 72 -22.73 -10.60 -0.81
C GLY A 72 -23.95 -10.25 -1.65
N SER A 73 -24.38 -11.22 -2.43
CA SER A 73 -25.44 -11.06 -3.42
C SER A 73 -26.71 -11.82 -3.05
N LEU A 74 -27.86 -11.18 -3.18
CA LEU A 74 -29.15 -11.79 -2.90
C LEU A 74 -29.45 -12.96 -3.85
N THR A 75 -29.89 -14.07 -3.30
CA THR A 75 -30.31 -15.28 -4.04
C THR A 75 -31.57 -15.89 -3.45
N LYS A 76 -32.22 -16.76 -4.22
CA LYS A 76 -33.32 -17.60 -3.70
C LYS A 76 -32.78 -18.89 -3.13
N LEU A 77 -33.33 -19.32 -2.00
CA LEU A 77 -33.12 -20.63 -1.39
C LEU A 77 -34.48 -21.27 -1.12
N GLY A 78 -35.06 -21.90 -2.15
CA GLY A 78 -36.45 -22.33 -2.14
C GLY A 78 -37.40 -21.13 -2.01
N LYS A 79 -38.25 -21.14 -0.97
CA LYS A 79 -39.15 -20.01 -0.64
C LYS A 79 -38.50 -18.88 0.15
N LYS A 80 -37.26 -19.07 0.61
CA LYS A 80 -36.52 -18.08 1.43
C LYS A 80 -35.60 -17.25 0.57
N VAL A 81 -35.27 -16.07 1.07
CA VAL A 81 -34.20 -15.23 0.52
C VAL A 81 -32.92 -15.52 1.32
N ALA A 82 -31.81 -15.58 0.62
CA ALA A 82 -30.50 -15.77 1.22
C ALA A 82 -29.46 -14.85 0.52
N VAL A 83 -28.31 -14.71 1.12
CA VAL A 83 -27.15 -14.02 0.55
C VAL A 83 -26.05 -15.03 0.28
N ILE A 84 -25.47 -14.99 -0.91
CA ILE A 84 -24.22 -15.65 -1.24
C ILE A 84 -23.10 -14.68 -0.89
N PRO A 85 -22.23 -15.00 0.08
CA PRO A 85 -21.09 -14.14 0.39
C PRO A 85 -20.15 -13.92 -0.81
N ASP A 86 -19.54 -12.73 -0.89
CA ASP A 86 -18.49 -12.45 -1.88
C ASP A 86 -17.18 -13.16 -1.47
N ASP A 87 -16.93 -13.30 -0.17
CA ASP A 87 -15.81 -14.09 0.34
C ASP A 87 -16.11 -15.58 0.16
N LEU A 88 -15.47 -16.17 -0.83
CA LEU A 88 -15.65 -17.59 -1.19
C LEU A 88 -15.13 -18.58 -0.12
N ARG A 89 -14.42 -18.10 0.90
CA ARG A 89 -14.04 -18.90 2.09
C ARG A 89 -15.25 -19.19 2.99
N ILE A 90 -16.35 -18.45 2.79
CA ILE A 90 -17.64 -18.67 3.46
C ILE A 90 -18.54 -19.47 2.51
N ASP A 91 -18.52 -20.78 2.64
CA ASP A 91 -19.26 -21.73 1.78
C ASP A 91 -20.78 -21.76 2.01
N LYS A 92 -21.25 -21.11 3.08
CA LYS A 92 -22.64 -21.16 3.52
C LYS A 92 -23.41 -19.92 3.10
N LYS A 93 -24.63 -20.15 2.53
CA LYS A 93 -25.59 -19.07 2.28
C LYS A 93 -26.17 -18.55 3.58
N ILE A 94 -26.30 -17.24 3.70
CA ILE A 94 -26.84 -16.57 4.89
C ILE A 94 -28.33 -16.35 4.67
N ILE A 95 -29.19 -16.95 5.51
CA ILE A 95 -30.65 -16.82 5.41
C ILE A 95 -31.05 -15.42 5.90
N ILE A 96 -31.84 -14.73 5.09
CA ILE A 96 -32.42 -13.41 5.41
C ILE A 96 -33.91 -13.59 5.68
N PRO A 97 -34.36 -13.51 6.92
CA PRO A 97 -35.78 -13.62 7.24
C PRO A 97 -36.55 -12.38 6.77
N ASN A 98 -37.80 -12.59 6.36
CA ASN A 98 -38.77 -11.53 6.01
C ASN A 98 -38.33 -10.54 4.91
N GLN A 99 -37.35 -10.91 4.06
CA GLN A 99 -36.84 -10.05 3.00
C GLN A 99 -37.56 -10.34 1.68
N LYS A 100 -37.94 -9.26 0.98
CA LYS A 100 -38.37 -9.33 -0.42
C LYS A 100 -37.16 -9.61 -1.31
N PHE A 101 -37.29 -10.59 -2.21
CA PHE A 101 -36.21 -10.89 -3.15
C PHE A 101 -36.07 -9.78 -4.22
N LEU A 102 -34.86 -9.25 -4.29
CA LEU A 102 -34.43 -8.31 -5.33
C LEU A 102 -33.30 -8.99 -6.13
N PRO A 103 -33.54 -9.37 -7.40
CA PRO A 103 -32.53 -10.08 -8.17
C PRO A 103 -31.29 -9.23 -8.45
N ASN A 104 -30.12 -9.88 -8.49
CA ASN A 104 -28.84 -9.25 -8.81
C ASN A 104 -28.54 -8.02 -7.94
N THR A 105 -28.85 -8.10 -6.64
CA THR A 105 -28.64 -7.00 -5.70
C THR A 105 -27.54 -7.35 -4.71
N LYS A 106 -26.53 -6.51 -4.63
CA LYS A 106 -25.45 -6.59 -3.65
C LYS A 106 -25.85 -5.89 -2.36
N VAL A 107 -25.59 -6.54 -1.23
CA VAL A 107 -26.02 -6.09 0.10
C VAL A 107 -24.92 -6.28 1.13
N VAL A 108 -25.01 -5.50 2.19
CA VAL A 108 -24.23 -5.66 3.42
C VAL A 108 -25.14 -6.30 4.47
N VAL A 109 -24.69 -7.40 5.06
CA VAL A 109 -25.46 -8.19 6.00
C VAL A 109 -24.75 -8.24 7.34
N LYS A 110 -25.46 -7.96 8.41
CA LYS A 110 -25.02 -8.22 9.78
C LYS A 110 -25.51 -9.61 10.21
N ILE A 111 -24.60 -10.44 10.71
CA ILE A 111 -24.97 -11.77 11.21
C ILE A 111 -25.67 -11.64 12.55
N ILE A 112 -26.87 -12.22 12.66
CA ILE A 112 -27.70 -12.23 13.88
C ILE A 112 -27.74 -13.62 14.54
N SER A 113 -27.43 -14.69 13.81
CA SER A 113 -27.34 -16.06 14.33
C SER A 113 -26.35 -16.88 13.53
N TRP A 114 -25.60 -17.76 14.19
CA TRP A 114 -24.57 -18.61 13.59
C TRP A 114 -25.01 -20.06 13.35
N LYS A 115 -26.09 -20.51 14.02
CA LYS A 115 -26.63 -21.88 13.90
C LYS A 115 -28.16 -21.86 13.92
N PRO A 116 -28.86 -21.94 12.76
CA PRO A 116 -28.33 -21.76 11.40
C PRO A 116 -27.84 -20.31 11.15
N ILE A 117 -26.99 -20.11 10.13
CA ILE A 117 -26.51 -18.75 9.82
C ILE A 117 -27.67 -17.91 9.29
N ARG A 118 -27.97 -16.84 10.01
CA ARG A 118 -29.00 -15.84 9.65
C ARG A 118 -28.41 -14.45 9.75
N GLY A 119 -28.88 -13.58 8.90
CA GLY A 119 -28.43 -12.18 8.88
C GLY A 119 -29.60 -11.21 8.66
N GLU A 120 -29.30 -9.95 8.89
CA GLU A 120 -30.14 -8.81 8.59
C GLU A 120 -29.40 -7.90 7.59
N ILE A 121 -30.13 -7.44 6.56
CA ILE A 121 -29.56 -6.49 5.62
C ILE A 121 -29.51 -5.12 6.29
N ILE A 122 -28.30 -4.59 6.46
CA ILE A 122 -28.07 -3.26 7.03
C ILE A 122 -27.85 -2.19 5.95
N GLU A 123 -27.46 -2.60 4.72
CA GLU A 123 -27.28 -1.69 3.60
C GLU A 123 -27.51 -2.41 2.26
N ILE A 124 -28.15 -1.73 1.31
CA ILE A 124 -28.26 -2.16 -0.08
C ILE A 124 -27.26 -1.33 -0.90
N LEU A 125 -26.24 -1.98 -1.44
CA LEU A 125 -25.19 -1.31 -2.21
C LEU A 125 -25.62 -0.96 -3.62
N GLY A 126 -26.53 -1.75 -4.21
CA GLY A 126 -27.04 -1.55 -5.56
C GLY A 126 -27.13 -2.83 -6.37
N LYS A 127 -27.35 -2.68 -7.68
CA LYS A 127 -27.38 -3.82 -8.62
C LYS A 127 -25.95 -4.28 -8.90
N GLU A 128 -25.70 -5.59 -8.89
CA GLU A 128 -24.42 -6.19 -9.25
C GLU A 128 -23.89 -5.65 -10.59
N ASN A 129 -22.60 -5.47 -10.68
CA ASN A 129 -21.88 -4.91 -11.84
C ASN A 129 -22.31 -3.49 -12.24
N SER A 130 -23.09 -2.78 -11.41
CA SER A 130 -23.31 -1.35 -11.60
C SER A 130 -22.05 -0.57 -11.18
N PRO A 131 -21.79 0.60 -11.79
CA PRO A 131 -20.63 1.41 -11.49
C PRO A 131 -20.44 1.64 -9.99
N GLY A 132 -19.24 1.36 -9.48
CA GLY A 132 -18.85 1.59 -8.07
C GLY A 132 -19.42 0.63 -7.03
N VAL A 133 -20.39 -0.24 -7.36
CA VAL A 133 -21.03 -1.15 -6.40
C VAL A 133 -20.04 -2.19 -5.88
N GLU A 134 -19.24 -2.78 -6.77
CA GLU A 134 -18.25 -3.80 -6.38
C GLU A 134 -17.15 -3.20 -5.50
N ILE A 135 -16.67 -1.98 -5.82
CA ILE A 135 -15.68 -1.27 -5.01
C ILE A 135 -16.24 -0.91 -3.63
N ARG A 136 -17.50 -0.44 -3.55
CA ARG A 136 -18.19 -0.25 -2.26
C ARG A 136 -18.28 -1.56 -1.48
N GLY A 137 -18.54 -2.66 -2.16
CA GLY A 137 -18.52 -4.00 -1.55
C GLY A 137 -17.17 -4.33 -0.92
N ILE A 138 -16.06 -4.06 -1.61
CA ILE A 138 -14.69 -4.24 -1.07
C ILE A 138 -14.48 -3.33 0.16
N LEU A 139 -14.81 -2.03 0.08
CA LEU A 139 -14.69 -1.11 1.22
C LEU A 139 -15.46 -1.63 2.44
N LYS A 140 -16.73 -2.04 2.26
CA LYS A 140 -17.58 -2.56 3.34
C LYS A 140 -17.07 -3.88 3.91
N SER A 141 -16.52 -4.77 3.10
CA SER A 141 -15.94 -6.04 3.59
C SER A 141 -14.71 -5.83 4.48
N HIS A 142 -13.98 -4.73 4.27
CA HIS A 142 -12.88 -4.29 5.13
C HIS A 142 -13.33 -3.35 6.27
N GLY A 143 -14.64 -3.18 6.48
CA GLY A 143 -15.18 -2.32 7.55
C GLY A 143 -14.91 -0.84 7.34
N VAL A 144 -14.79 -0.39 6.09
CA VAL A 144 -14.57 1.03 5.76
C VAL A 144 -15.90 1.72 5.51
N GLU A 145 -16.13 2.81 6.25
CA GLU A 145 -17.25 3.72 6.04
C GLU A 145 -16.81 4.92 5.20
N GLU A 146 -17.49 5.14 4.05
CA GLU A 146 -17.18 6.28 3.18
C GLU A 146 -17.61 7.61 3.80
N ASN A 147 -18.78 7.63 4.44
CA ASN A 147 -19.35 8.83 5.05
C ASN A 147 -18.75 9.12 6.43
N PHE A 148 -18.74 10.39 6.81
CA PHE A 148 -18.42 10.83 8.16
C PHE A 148 -19.69 10.91 9.01
N LEU A 149 -19.51 10.75 10.34
CA LEU A 149 -20.60 10.92 11.30
C LEU A 149 -21.06 12.39 11.34
N PRO A 150 -22.32 12.66 11.70
CA PRO A 150 -22.87 14.03 11.73
C PRO A 150 -22.12 15.01 12.64
N ASP A 151 -21.58 14.55 13.78
CA ASP A 151 -20.80 15.38 14.69
C ASP A 151 -19.47 15.82 14.07
N VAL A 152 -18.85 14.96 13.26
CA VAL A 152 -17.62 15.26 12.52
C VAL A 152 -17.88 16.31 11.44
N LEU A 153 -18.96 16.14 10.66
CA LEU A 153 -19.35 17.08 9.60
C LEU A 153 -19.76 18.43 10.19
N ASN A 154 -20.47 18.43 11.33
CA ASN A 154 -20.85 19.65 12.03
C ASN A 154 -19.64 20.41 12.60
N GLU A 155 -18.59 19.71 13.00
CA GLU A 155 -17.34 20.34 13.44
C GLU A 155 -16.59 20.92 12.23
N ALA A 156 -16.48 20.15 11.14
CA ALA A 156 -15.84 20.61 9.90
C ALA A 156 -16.50 21.88 9.34
N ALA A 157 -17.82 21.93 9.32
CA ALA A 157 -18.58 23.07 8.81
C ALA A 157 -18.41 24.38 9.62
N LYS A 158 -17.88 24.30 10.85
CA LYS A 158 -17.60 25.49 11.68
C LYS A 158 -16.22 26.10 11.43
N ILE A 159 -15.37 25.41 10.69
CA ILE A 159 -14.03 25.88 10.38
C ILE A 159 -14.13 26.91 9.25
N GLU A 160 -13.59 28.10 9.50
CA GLU A 160 -13.53 29.16 8.48
C GLU A 160 -12.63 28.72 7.31
N LEU A 161 -13.00 29.10 6.09
CA LEU A 161 -12.28 28.75 4.86
C LEU A 161 -10.97 29.54 4.68
N GLU A 162 -10.75 30.58 5.52
CA GLU A 162 -9.55 31.39 5.54
C GLU A 162 -8.95 31.43 6.94
N PRO A 163 -7.62 31.50 7.07
CA PRO A 163 -6.98 31.67 8.36
C PRO A 163 -7.34 33.04 8.99
N SER A 164 -7.62 33.06 10.29
CA SER A 164 -7.93 34.31 10.98
C SER A 164 -6.73 35.27 10.97
N LYS A 165 -7.00 36.59 10.91
CA LYS A 165 -5.95 37.63 10.95
C LYS A 165 -5.09 37.54 12.23
N ILE A 166 -5.71 37.15 13.35
CA ILE A 166 -5.01 36.94 14.62
C ILE A 166 -4.01 35.82 14.52
N GLU A 167 -4.39 34.68 13.92
CA GLU A 167 -3.47 33.55 13.75
C GLU A 167 -2.34 33.87 12.77
N ILE A 168 -2.65 34.55 11.66
CA ILE A 168 -1.65 35.02 10.68
C ILE A 168 -0.59 35.89 11.40
N SER A 169 -1.01 36.84 12.26
CA SER A 169 -0.08 37.74 12.96
C SER A 169 0.85 37.07 13.97
N ARG A 170 0.53 35.83 14.38
CA ARG A 170 1.35 35.03 15.32
C ARG A 170 2.37 34.15 14.65
N ARG A 171 2.34 34.05 13.31
CA ARG A 171 3.20 33.16 12.53
C ARG A 171 4.26 33.91 11.78
N ILE A 172 5.34 33.22 11.46
CA ILE A 172 6.35 33.73 10.54
C ILE A 172 5.71 33.84 9.15
N ASP A 173 5.81 35.03 8.53
CA ASP A 173 5.23 35.30 7.22
C ASP A 173 6.17 34.85 6.10
N ARG A 174 5.72 33.93 5.26
CA ARG A 174 6.43 33.42 4.07
C ARG A 174 5.63 33.63 2.77
N ARG A 175 4.61 34.48 2.79
CA ARG A 175 3.75 34.76 1.62
C ARG A 175 4.46 35.43 0.47
N ASN A 176 5.61 36.04 0.73
CA ASN A 176 6.44 36.68 -0.29
C ASN A 176 7.32 35.69 -1.10
N LEU A 177 7.41 34.43 -0.68
CA LEU A 177 8.17 33.42 -1.39
C LEU A 177 7.34 32.81 -2.54
N LYS A 178 7.98 32.55 -3.68
CA LYS A 178 7.34 31.85 -4.80
C LYS A 178 7.23 30.35 -4.54
N ILE A 179 6.48 29.98 -3.50
CA ILE A 179 6.23 28.59 -3.14
C ILE A 179 5.34 27.96 -4.22
N VAL A 180 5.70 26.77 -4.67
CA VAL A 180 4.91 25.97 -5.62
C VAL A 180 4.48 24.65 -4.99
N THR A 181 3.29 24.15 -5.33
CA THR A 181 2.90 22.74 -5.12
C THR A 181 3.08 21.98 -6.43
N ILE A 182 3.54 20.72 -6.36
CA ILE A 182 3.79 19.87 -7.55
C ILE A 182 3.21 18.50 -7.28
N ASP A 183 2.09 18.17 -7.93
CA ASP A 183 1.30 16.97 -7.69
C ASP A 183 0.76 16.37 -8.99
N GLY A 184 -0.04 15.30 -8.89
CA GLY A 184 -0.84 14.80 -10.00
C GLY A 184 -1.91 15.80 -10.43
N GLU A 185 -2.35 15.73 -11.69
CA GLU A 185 -3.36 16.63 -12.25
C GLU A 185 -4.67 16.64 -11.45
N ASP A 186 -5.08 15.48 -10.96
CA ASP A 186 -6.35 15.26 -10.26
C ASP A 186 -6.27 15.42 -8.73
N ALA A 187 -5.06 15.68 -8.18
CA ALA A 187 -4.87 15.86 -6.74
C ALA A 187 -5.66 17.07 -6.22
N LYS A 188 -6.32 16.92 -5.08
CA LYS A 188 -7.10 17.99 -4.42
C LYS A 188 -6.62 18.26 -2.99
N ASP A 189 -5.97 17.29 -2.38
CA ASP A 189 -5.42 17.28 -1.03
C ASP A 189 -3.91 17.58 -1.08
N LEU A 190 -3.58 18.85 -1.41
CA LEU A 190 -2.21 19.32 -1.57
C LEU A 190 -1.58 19.51 -0.18
N ASP A 191 -0.80 18.51 0.24
CA ASP A 191 -0.15 18.50 1.57
C ASP A 191 1.09 19.38 1.64
N ASP A 192 1.86 19.50 0.54
CA ASP A 192 3.20 20.08 0.52
C ASP A 192 3.40 21.15 -0.54
N GLY A 193 4.13 22.19 -0.15
CA GLY A 193 4.66 23.21 -1.04
C GLY A 193 6.17 23.34 -0.86
N VAL A 194 6.88 23.68 -1.93
CA VAL A 194 8.33 23.76 -1.94
C VAL A 194 8.82 25.08 -2.52
N PHE A 195 9.95 25.57 -1.98
CA PHE A 195 10.69 26.68 -2.49
C PHE A 195 12.19 26.43 -2.35
N ALA A 196 12.97 26.68 -3.39
CA ALA A 196 14.41 26.55 -3.35
C ALA A 196 15.10 27.75 -4.01
N ALA A 197 16.25 28.14 -3.47
CA ALA A 197 17.10 29.19 -4.00
C ALA A 197 18.58 28.85 -3.78
N GLU A 198 19.46 29.40 -4.63
CA GLU A 198 20.90 29.34 -4.38
C GLU A 198 21.30 30.40 -3.35
N ASN A 199 22.32 30.12 -2.56
CA ASN A 199 22.99 31.06 -1.67
C ASN A 199 24.53 30.91 -1.77
N ASP A 200 25.28 31.79 -1.16
CA ASP A 200 26.76 31.84 -1.29
C ASP A 200 27.46 30.54 -0.83
N GLY A 201 26.82 29.74 0.04
CA GLY A 201 27.38 28.52 0.59
C GLY A 201 26.82 27.22 0.01
N GLY A 202 25.78 27.30 -0.85
CA GLY A 202 25.07 26.16 -1.35
C GLY A 202 23.63 26.48 -1.74
N PHE A 203 22.64 25.91 -1.03
CA PHE A 203 21.23 26.02 -1.37
C PHE A 203 20.39 26.27 -0.13
N PHE A 204 19.27 26.96 -0.32
CA PHE A 204 18.16 27.03 0.60
C PHE A 204 17.02 26.15 0.05
N LEU A 205 16.45 25.31 0.90
CA LEU A 205 15.25 24.53 0.61
C LEU A 205 14.22 24.75 1.72
N GLY A 206 13.07 25.31 1.36
CA GLY A 206 11.88 25.37 2.22
C GLY A 206 10.88 24.31 1.81
N VAL A 207 10.48 23.48 2.77
CA VAL A 207 9.37 22.52 2.66
C VAL A 207 8.28 22.98 3.61
N TYR A 208 7.09 23.24 3.07
CA TYR A 208 5.95 23.83 3.76
C TYR A 208 4.80 22.84 3.73
N ILE A 209 4.43 22.31 4.88
CA ILE A 209 3.41 21.26 4.99
C ILE A 209 2.14 21.84 5.61
N ALA A 210 0.99 21.52 5.05
CA ALA A 210 -0.31 21.92 5.54
C ALA A 210 -0.44 21.73 7.07
N ASP A 211 -0.72 22.78 7.82
CA ASP A 211 -0.80 22.72 9.28
C ASP A 211 -2.17 22.19 9.75
N VAL A 212 -2.44 20.92 9.44
CA VAL A 212 -3.66 20.22 9.82
C VAL A 212 -3.83 20.20 11.34
N SER A 213 -2.72 20.18 12.10
CA SER A 213 -2.75 20.17 13.57
C SER A 213 -3.37 21.41 14.19
N TYR A 214 -3.38 22.52 13.47
CA TYR A 214 -4.07 23.74 13.89
C TYR A 214 -5.60 23.56 13.85
N TYR A 215 -6.13 22.88 12.86
CA TYR A 215 -7.58 22.72 12.65
C TYR A 215 -8.14 21.48 13.37
N VAL A 216 -7.41 20.36 13.34
CA VAL A 216 -7.83 19.11 13.98
C VAL A 216 -7.32 19.06 15.41
N LYS A 217 -8.11 19.55 16.35
CA LYS A 217 -7.74 19.64 17.77
C LYS A 217 -7.82 18.27 18.45
N ARG A 218 -6.97 18.06 19.46
CA ARG A 218 -7.04 16.87 20.32
C ARG A 218 -8.45 16.73 20.93
N ASN A 219 -8.91 15.50 21.07
CA ASN A 219 -10.23 15.16 21.63
C ASN A 219 -11.45 15.68 20.84
N SER A 220 -11.26 16.28 19.66
CA SER A 220 -12.35 16.71 18.79
C SER A 220 -13.00 15.53 18.04
N ALA A 221 -14.17 15.74 17.45
CA ALA A 221 -14.81 14.74 16.59
C ALA A 221 -13.95 14.46 15.33
N LEU A 222 -13.37 15.50 14.74
CA LEU A 222 -12.42 15.39 13.63
C LEU A 222 -11.22 14.51 13.98
N ASN A 223 -10.65 14.70 15.18
CA ASN A 223 -9.51 13.87 15.62
C ASN A 223 -9.91 12.40 15.83
N ARG A 224 -11.07 12.14 16.44
CA ARG A 224 -11.55 10.75 16.58
C ARG A 224 -11.72 10.08 15.23
N ALA A 225 -12.34 10.76 14.27
CA ALA A 225 -12.52 10.24 12.92
C ALA A 225 -11.18 9.99 12.21
N ALA A 226 -10.23 10.94 12.29
CA ALA A 226 -8.91 10.80 11.71
C ALA A 226 -8.13 9.61 12.32
N PHE A 227 -8.18 9.42 13.65
CA PHE A 227 -7.56 8.29 14.33
C PHE A 227 -8.19 6.95 13.93
N GLU A 228 -9.52 6.86 13.85
CA GLU A 228 -10.22 5.64 13.42
C GLU A 228 -9.93 5.27 11.97
N ARG A 229 -9.85 6.25 11.08
CA ARG A 229 -9.49 6.03 9.68
C ARG A 229 -8.00 5.75 9.49
N GLY A 230 -7.14 6.42 10.25
CA GLY A 230 -5.69 6.29 10.27
C GLY A 230 -4.97 6.80 9.03
N THR A 231 -5.57 6.62 7.85
CA THR A 231 -5.07 7.11 6.56
C THR A 231 -6.20 7.26 5.57
N SER A 232 -6.02 8.13 4.55
CA SER A 232 -6.87 8.11 3.35
C SER A 232 -6.64 6.83 2.57
N ILE A 233 -7.65 6.36 1.83
CA ILE A 233 -7.60 5.19 0.95
C ILE A 233 -7.90 5.66 -0.46
N TYR A 234 -7.14 5.17 -1.44
CA TYR A 234 -7.23 5.56 -2.85
C TYR A 234 -7.65 4.38 -3.74
N PRO A 235 -8.92 3.90 -3.65
CA PRO A 235 -9.45 2.96 -4.60
C PRO A 235 -9.37 3.51 -6.02
N VAL A 236 -9.40 2.63 -7.01
CA VAL A 236 -9.15 3.01 -8.41
C VAL A 236 -10.15 4.04 -8.98
N ASP A 237 -11.35 4.19 -8.40
CA ASP A 237 -12.43 5.07 -8.90
C ASP A 237 -12.78 6.25 -7.99
N ARG A 238 -12.22 6.32 -6.78
CA ARG A 238 -12.57 7.34 -5.78
C ARG A 238 -11.48 7.54 -4.72
N VAL A 239 -11.68 8.51 -3.85
CA VAL A 239 -10.89 8.69 -2.62
C VAL A 239 -11.81 8.53 -1.42
N VAL A 240 -11.38 7.74 -0.43
CA VAL A 240 -11.99 7.71 0.91
C VAL A 240 -11.07 8.48 1.85
N PRO A 241 -11.33 9.77 2.10
CA PRO A 241 -10.39 10.64 2.77
C PRO A 241 -10.35 10.39 4.29
N MET A 242 -9.19 10.65 4.91
CA MET A 242 -9.02 10.61 6.37
C MET A 242 -9.80 11.73 7.06
N LEU A 243 -9.89 12.88 6.44
CA LEU A 243 -10.59 14.08 6.93
C LEU A 243 -11.72 14.49 5.97
N PRO A 244 -12.79 15.16 6.45
CA PRO A 244 -13.81 15.72 5.56
C PRO A 244 -13.22 16.62 4.47
N THR A 245 -13.91 16.67 3.32
CA THR A 245 -13.42 17.41 2.13
C THR A 245 -13.28 18.91 2.35
N GLU A 246 -14.04 19.48 3.28
CA GLU A 246 -13.93 20.87 3.74
C GLU A 246 -12.53 21.18 4.29
N LEU A 247 -11.91 20.17 4.92
CA LEU A 247 -10.52 20.27 5.38
C LEU A 247 -9.55 19.78 4.32
N SER A 248 -9.71 18.54 3.84
CA SER A 248 -8.70 17.89 3.00
C SER A 248 -8.51 18.57 1.64
N ASN A 249 -9.57 19.08 1.02
CA ASN A 249 -9.52 19.78 -0.27
C ASN A 249 -9.67 21.31 -0.11
N GLY A 250 -10.11 21.74 1.07
CA GLY A 250 -10.42 23.13 1.41
C GLY A 250 -9.29 23.83 2.16
N ILE A 251 -9.55 24.12 3.47
CA ILE A 251 -8.68 24.98 4.27
C ILE A 251 -7.29 24.40 4.53
N CYS A 252 -7.14 23.08 4.63
CA CYS A 252 -5.84 22.46 4.82
C CYS A 252 -5.05 22.35 3.50
N SER A 253 -5.71 22.12 2.37
CA SER A 253 -5.05 21.99 1.08
C SER A 253 -4.32 23.28 0.69
N LEU A 254 -3.06 23.16 0.31
CA LEU A 254 -2.19 24.28 -0.11
C LEU A 254 -2.56 24.77 -1.50
N ASN A 255 -3.81 25.21 -1.68
CA ASN A 255 -4.33 25.71 -2.93
C ASN A 255 -3.63 27.02 -3.34
N ALA A 256 -3.36 27.20 -4.63
CA ALA A 256 -2.72 28.40 -5.17
C ALA A 256 -3.62 29.64 -5.06
N GLY A 257 -3.00 30.80 -4.86
CA GLY A 257 -3.70 32.09 -4.83
C GLY A 257 -4.45 32.42 -3.55
N VAL A 258 -4.26 31.63 -2.47
CA VAL A 258 -4.88 31.87 -1.16
C VAL A 258 -3.87 31.67 -0.03
N ASP A 259 -4.10 32.37 1.10
CA ASP A 259 -3.25 32.22 2.28
C ASP A 259 -3.58 30.90 2.99
N ARG A 260 -2.53 30.17 3.41
CA ARG A 260 -2.66 28.89 4.12
C ARG A 260 -1.70 28.82 5.30
N LEU A 261 -2.15 28.17 6.36
CA LEU A 261 -1.31 27.87 7.50
C LEU A 261 -0.47 26.62 7.19
N ALA A 262 0.83 26.72 7.43
CA ALA A 262 1.75 25.61 7.21
C ALA A 262 2.72 25.42 8.40
N MET A 263 3.32 24.25 8.48
CA MET A 263 4.50 23.95 9.26
C MET A 263 5.67 23.93 8.30
N ALA A 264 6.62 24.83 8.51
CA ALA A 264 7.82 24.95 7.69
C ALA A 264 8.93 24.04 8.21
N CYS A 265 9.68 23.44 7.30
CA CYS A 265 11.01 22.89 7.52
C CYS A 265 11.94 23.59 6.51
N GLU A 266 12.65 24.63 6.96
CA GLU A 266 13.61 25.39 6.15
C GLU A 266 15.01 24.87 6.42
N MET A 267 15.73 24.54 5.34
CA MET A 267 17.03 23.87 5.42
C MET A 267 18.08 24.63 4.61
N LYS A 268 19.26 24.85 5.19
CA LYS A 268 20.47 25.27 4.47
C LYS A 268 21.25 24.03 4.06
N ILE A 269 21.51 23.90 2.78
CA ILE A 269 22.16 22.73 2.18
C ILE A 269 23.49 23.20 1.59
N ASP A 270 24.58 22.53 1.93
CA ASP A 270 25.90 22.83 1.36
C ASP A 270 26.02 22.33 -0.09
N LYS A 271 27.14 22.68 -0.76
CA LYS A 271 27.44 22.24 -2.12
C LYS A 271 27.57 20.74 -2.30
N SER A 272 27.74 19.98 -1.20
CA SER A 272 27.76 18.53 -1.22
C SER A 272 26.36 17.90 -1.10
N GLY A 273 25.33 18.70 -0.80
CA GLY A 273 23.97 18.24 -0.61
C GLY A 273 23.61 17.89 0.84
N LYS A 274 24.47 18.20 1.83
CA LYS A 274 24.21 17.97 3.25
C LYS A 274 23.49 19.15 3.89
N VAL A 275 22.52 18.86 4.76
CA VAL A 275 21.89 19.89 5.61
C VAL A 275 22.90 20.32 6.67
N VAL A 276 23.24 21.61 6.67
CA VAL A 276 24.17 22.21 7.64
C VAL A 276 23.46 22.99 8.74
N ASP A 277 22.25 23.48 8.45
CA ASP A 277 21.42 24.21 9.40
C ASP A 277 19.95 24.08 9.00
N TYR A 278 19.02 24.13 9.96
CA TYR A 278 17.59 24.07 9.68
C TYR A 278 16.76 24.74 10.77
N GLU A 279 15.58 25.19 10.38
CA GLU A 279 14.55 25.71 11.28
C GLU A 279 13.22 25.05 11.01
N ILE A 280 12.46 24.75 12.10
CA ILE A 280 11.10 24.17 12.02
C ILE A 280 10.17 25.08 12.82
N PHE A 281 9.13 25.62 12.15
CA PHE A 281 8.25 26.61 12.77
C PHE A 281 6.89 26.70 12.06
N PRO A 282 5.82 27.12 12.79
CA PRO A 282 4.53 27.46 12.19
C PRO A 282 4.66 28.72 11.32
N THR A 283 4.11 28.69 10.12
CA THR A 283 4.17 29.80 9.15
C THR A 283 2.83 30.05 8.47
N VAL A 284 2.67 31.21 7.84
CA VAL A 284 1.66 31.47 6.84
C VAL A 284 2.32 31.60 5.49
N ILE A 285 1.75 30.93 4.49
CA ILE A 285 2.24 30.91 3.11
C ILE A 285 1.16 31.35 2.14
N HIS A 286 1.57 31.77 0.97
CA HIS A 286 0.72 32.01 -0.20
C HIS A 286 1.31 31.21 -1.36
N VAL A 287 0.63 30.14 -1.79
CA VAL A 287 1.15 29.32 -2.88
C VAL A 287 1.07 30.12 -4.18
N PHE A 288 2.24 30.39 -4.74
CA PHE A 288 2.37 31.18 -5.96
C PHE A 288 1.75 30.48 -7.16
N ARG A 289 1.99 29.18 -7.30
CA ARG A 289 1.49 28.40 -8.43
C ARG A 289 1.34 26.91 -8.05
N ARG A 290 0.23 26.31 -8.48
CA ARG A 290 0.08 24.86 -8.53
C ARG A 290 0.62 24.34 -9.85
N LEU A 291 1.47 23.34 -9.79
CA LEU A 291 2.05 22.66 -10.94
C LEU A 291 1.66 21.18 -10.91
N SER A 292 1.60 20.57 -12.09
CA SER A 292 1.52 19.13 -12.21
C SER A 292 2.89 18.52 -12.51
N TYR A 293 3.06 17.21 -12.16
CA TYR A 293 4.27 16.48 -12.54
C TYR A 293 4.51 16.55 -14.06
N THR A 294 3.45 16.47 -14.86
CA THR A 294 3.53 16.57 -16.33
C THR A 294 4.09 17.92 -16.79
N GLU A 295 3.63 19.04 -16.20
CA GLU A 295 4.15 20.38 -16.53
C GLU A 295 5.63 20.52 -16.18
N VAL A 296 6.02 20.02 -15.00
CA VAL A 296 7.42 20.05 -14.55
C VAL A 296 8.32 19.21 -15.46
N ASN A 297 7.87 18.03 -15.87
CA ASN A 297 8.61 17.19 -16.81
C ASN A 297 8.78 17.89 -18.17
N LYS A 298 7.71 18.45 -18.75
CA LYS A 298 7.77 19.23 -19.99
C LYS A 298 8.72 20.42 -19.90
N PHE A 299 8.74 21.12 -18.75
CA PHE A 299 9.68 22.21 -18.51
C PHE A 299 11.14 21.74 -18.64
N PHE A 300 11.47 20.59 -18.04
CA PHE A 300 12.82 20.02 -18.13
C PHE A 300 13.14 19.44 -19.51
N ASP A 301 12.13 19.11 -20.31
CA ASP A 301 12.25 18.71 -21.71
C ASP A 301 12.35 19.91 -22.68
N GLY A 302 12.31 21.15 -22.16
CA GLY A 302 12.54 22.36 -22.93
C GLY A 302 11.34 23.29 -23.12
N ASP A 303 10.18 23.00 -22.56
CA ASP A 303 9.02 23.91 -22.55
C ASP A 303 9.30 25.15 -21.69
N LYS A 304 8.92 26.32 -22.19
CA LYS A 304 9.16 27.61 -21.53
C LYS A 304 7.98 28.14 -20.71
N ASN A 305 6.90 27.40 -20.60
CA ASN A 305 5.66 27.85 -19.97
C ASN A 305 5.78 28.16 -18.46
N LEU A 306 6.85 27.70 -17.80
CA LEU A 306 7.11 27.89 -16.37
C LEU A 306 8.26 28.91 -16.10
N SER A 307 8.42 29.92 -16.94
CA SER A 307 9.50 30.92 -16.82
C SER A 307 9.48 31.71 -15.50
N ASP A 308 8.30 31.90 -14.90
CA ASP A 308 8.06 32.63 -13.65
C ASP A 308 8.50 31.86 -12.37
N CYS A 309 8.65 30.55 -12.45
CA CYS A 309 9.19 29.69 -11.39
C CYS A 309 10.41 28.86 -11.84
N ALA A 310 10.97 29.17 -12.99
CA ALA A 310 12.06 28.41 -13.61
C ALA A 310 13.32 28.31 -12.73
N GLU A 311 13.68 29.36 -12.01
CA GLU A 311 14.84 29.35 -11.10
C GLU A 311 14.62 28.38 -9.94
N ASN A 312 13.47 28.48 -9.28
CA ASN A 312 13.07 27.55 -8.22
C ASN A 312 13.17 26.08 -8.70
N LEU A 313 12.56 25.76 -9.86
CA LEU A 313 12.59 24.39 -10.42
C LEU A 313 14.01 23.92 -10.74
N ARG A 314 14.87 24.79 -11.31
CA ARG A 314 16.26 24.42 -11.59
C ARG A 314 17.06 24.14 -10.32
N VAL A 315 16.85 24.93 -9.26
CA VAL A 315 17.52 24.71 -7.96
C VAL A 315 17.01 23.43 -7.33
N LEU A 316 15.69 23.16 -7.32
CA LEU A 316 15.12 21.90 -6.87
C LEU A 316 15.75 20.70 -7.59
N ARG A 317 15.93 20.76 -8.91
CA ARG A 317 16.62 19.70 -9.68
C ARG A 317 18.08 19.52 -9.27
N LYS A 318 18.81 20.60 -8.96
CA LYS A 318 20.20 20.53 -8.47
C LYS A 318 20.25 19.82 -7.11
N ILE A 319 19.40 20.22 -6.17
CA ILE A 319 19.28 19.59 -4.86
C ILE A 319 18.92 18.11 -5.01
N HIS A 320 17.93 17.76 -5.84
CA HIS A 320 17.55 16.40 -6.17
C HIS A 320 18.75 15.54 -6.59
N GLY A 321 19.56 16.03 -7.55
CA GLY A 321 20.74 15.30 -8.03
C GLY A 321 21.76 15.01 -6.93
N LEU A 322 22.02 15.99 -6.06
CA LEU A 322 22.92 15.84 -4.91
C LEU A 322 22.37 14.86 -3.87
N ARG A 323 21.08 14.98 -3.52
CA ARG A 323 20.44 14.12 -2.52
C ARG A 323 20.34 12.67 -3.00
N ARG A 324 19.97 12.47 -4.27
CA ARG A 324 19.92 11.14 -4.86
C ARG A 324 21.30 10.47 -4.87
N LYS A 325 22.37 11.22 -5.15
CA LYS A 325 23.75 10.73 -5.06
C LYS A 325 24.08 10.28 -3.62
N ILE A 326 23.84 11.13 -2.61
CA ILE A 326 24.07 10.81 -1.20
C ILE A 326 23.28 9.56 -0.78
N ARG A 327 22.01 9.46 -1.18
CA ARG A 327 21.14 8.32 -0.87
C ARG A 327 21.67 7.02 -1.49
N THR A 328 22.13 7.09 -2.72
CA THR A 328 22.77 5.96 -3.41
C THR A 328 24.08 5.56 -2.72
N GLU A 329 24.95 6.51 -2.37
CA GLU A 329 26.23 6.24 -1.70
C GLU A 329 26.07 5.63 -0.31
N ARG A 330 25.01 5.98 0.43
CA ARG A 330 24.70 5.35 1.72
C ARG A 330 23.99 4.00 1.60
N GLY A 331 23.69 3.55 0.37
CA GLY A 331 23.14 2.22 0.11
C GLY A 331 21.62 2.11 0.11
N ALA A 332 20.89 3.21 -0.09
CA ALA A 332 19.43 3.14 -0.20
C ALA A 332 19.02 2.19 -1.35
N ILE A 333 18.05 1.31 -1.06
CA ILE A 333 17.56 0.32 -2.00
C ILE A 333 16.44 0.97 -2.81
N ASP A 334 16.64 1.05 -4.13
CA ASP A 334 15.64 1.56 -5.07
C ASP A 334 15.17 0.41 -5.95
N PHE A 335 13.96 -0.09 -5.71
CA PHE A 335 13.39 -1.18 -6.50
C PHE A 335 12.82 -0.69 -7.83
N ASN A 336 12.48 0.59 -7.95
CA ASN A 336 11.98 1.27 -9.16
C ASN A 336 11.03 0.40 -10.01
N LEU A 337 10.08 -0.27 -9.33
CA LEU A 337 9.12 -1.16 -9.98
C LEU A 337 8.02 -0.35 -10.65
N PRO A 338 7.65 -0.68 -11.89
CA PRO A 338 6.52 -0.03 -12.55
C PRO A 338 5.21 -0.35 -11.81
N GLU A 339 4.36 0.65 -11.65
CA GLU A 339 3.03 0.49 -11.07
C GLU A 339 1.96 0.38 -12.16
N MET A 340 0.97 -0.48 -11.96
CA MET A 340 -0.18 -0.57 -12.85
C MET A 340 -1.10 0.64 -12.65
N LYS A 341 -1.39 1.36 -13.73
CA LYS A 341 -2.38 2.47 -13.76
C LYS A 341 -3.54 2.10 -14.66
N ILE A 342 -4.76 2.23 -14.13
CA ILE A 342 -6.00 1.96 -14.86
C ILE A 342 -6.73 3.27 -15.11
N LEU A 343 -6.98 3.58 -16.38
CA LEU A 343 -7.82 4.70 -16.78
C LEU A 343 -9.28 4.26 -16.85
N LEU A 344 -10.15 5.02 -16.19
CA LEU A 344 -11.59 4.76 -16.18
C LEU A 344 -12.34 5.79 -17.03
N ASN A 345 -13.46 5.38 -17.62
CA ASN A 345 -14.39 6.33 -18.21
C ASN A 345 -15.32 6.94 -17.14
N SER A 346 -16.17 7.88 -17.53
CA SER A 346 -17.14 8.54 -16.63
C SER A 346 -18.14 7.59 -15.95
N ALA A 347 -18.32 6.38 -16.50
CA ALA A 347 -19.14 5.33 -15.92
C ALA A 347 -18.33 4.37 -15.01
N GLY A 348 -17.05 4.67 -14.69
CA GLY A 348 -16.18 3.86 -13.85
C GLY A 348 -15.73 2.52 -14.49
N LYS A 349 -15.88 2.37 -15.82
CA LYS A 349 -15.39 1.18 -16.54
C LYS A 349 -13.96 1.39 -17.02
N PRO A 350 -13.11 0.36 -16.96
CA PRO A 350 -11.73 0.47 -17.40
C PRO A 350 -11.63 0.63 -18.92
N LEU A 351 -10.91 1.68 -19.34
CA LEU A 351 -10.61 2.00 -20.74
C LEU A 351 -9.27 1.40 -21.16
N GLU A 352 -8.25 1.61 -20.34
CA GLU A 352 -6.87 1.30 -20.64
C GLU A 352 -6.13 0.93 -19.36
N ILE A 353 -5.17 0.02 -19.48
CA ILE A 353 -4.20 -0.33 -18.43
C ILE A 353 -2.79 -0.07 -18.96
N THR A 354 -2.03 0.71 -18.21
CA THR A 354 -0.66 1.08 -18.55
C THR A 354 0.27 0.86 -17.37
N LYS A 355 1.57 0.65 -17.64
CA LYS A 355 2.62 0.72 -16.61
C LYS A 355 3.07 2.16 -16.44
N ARG A 356 3.03 2.65 -15.22
CA ARG A 356 3.54 3.94 -14.82
C ARG A 356 4.93 3.78 -14.21
N ILE A 357 5.88 4.55 -14.71
CA ILE A 357 7.21 4.68 -14.13
C ILE A 357 7.28 6.06 -13.49
N GLN A 358 7.94 6.16 -12.33
CA GLN A 358 8.18 7.42 -11.65
C GLN A 358 8.93 8.40 -12.58
N THR A 359 8.43 9.61 -12.68
CA THR A 359 8.99 10.67 -13.52
C THR A 359 9.96 11.56 -12.76
N LEU A 360 10.69 12.45 -13.48
CA LEU A 360 11.63 13.39 -12.85
C LEU A 360 10.92 14.33 -11.86
N GLY A 361 9.74 14.87 -12.23
CA GLY A 361 8.98 15.77 -11.36
C GLY A 361 8.60 15.11 -10.03
N GLU A 362 8.15 13.86 -10.08
CA GLU A 362 7.83 13.07 -8.87
C GLU A 362 9.08 12.80 -8.03
N SER A 363 10.19 12.43 -8.67
CA SER A 363 11.45 12.13 -7.98
C SER A 363 12.04 13.38 -7.30
N ILE A 364 11.87 14.59 -7.87
CA ILE A 364 12.29 15.86 -7.26
C ILE A 364 11.53 16.08 -5.95
N ILE A 365 10.21 15.94 -5.96
CA ILE A 365 9.38 16.12 -4.76
C ILE A 365 9.67 15.04 -3.73
N GLU A 366 9.81 13.78 -4.14
CA GLU A 366 10.21 12.70 -3.25
C GLU A 366 11.48 13.04 -2.46
N GLU A 367 12.56 13.50 -3.13
CA GLU A 367 13.81 13.84 -2.45
C GLU A 367 13.64 15.02 -1.47
N CYS A 368 12.81 16.01 -1.79
CA CYS A 368 12.48 17.10 -0.86
C CYS A 368 11.74 16.58 0.38
N MET A 369 10.76 15.71 0.17
CA MET A 369 9.97 15.12 1.27
C MET A 369 10.81 14.18 2.15
N LEU A 370 11.65 13.34 1.53
CA LEU A 370 12.59 12.47 2.26
C LEU A 370 13.53 13.31 3.14
N LEU A 371 14.08 14.40 2.60
CA LEU A 371 15.00 15.26 3.35
C LEU A 371 14.29 15.96 4.52
N ALA A 372 13.08 16.47 4.32
CA ALA A 372 12.29 17.06 5.39
C ALA A 372 11.94 16.03 6.47
N ASN A 373 11.52 14.82 6.09
CA ASN A 373 11.21 13.72 7.02
C ASN A 373 12.45 13.31 7.83
N GLU A 374 13.63 13.19 7.21
CA GLU A 374 14.90 12.90 7.89
C GLU A 374 15.26 14.02 8.88
N THR A 375 15.16 15.28 8.45
CA THR A 375 15.49 16.47 9.27
C THR A 375 14.57 16.58 10.49
N VAL A 376 13.26 16.40 10.30
CA VAL A 376 12.28 16.43 11.40
C VAL A 376 12.51 15.27 12.37
N ALA A 377 12.78 14.06 11.87
CA ALA A 377 13.09 12.91 12.73
C ALA A 377 14.35 13.17 13.58
N GLU A 378 15.41 13.69 12.98
CA GLU A 378 16.65 14.06 13.70
C GLU A 378 16.39 15.15 14.75
N HIS A 379 15.56 16.16 14.41
CA HIS A 379 15.16 17.22 15.33
C HIS A 379 14.45 16.66 16.55
N THR A 380 13.45 15.81 16.37
CA THR A 380 12.68 15.24 17.49
C THR A 380 13.56 14.39 18.41
N ILE A 381 14.51 13.64 17.87
CA ILE A 381 15.45 12.84 18.65
C ILE A 381 16.43 13.73 19.43
N ARG A 382 17.06 14.72 18.77
CA ARG A 382 18.01 15.64 19.41
C ARG A 382 17.38 16.46 20.53
N LYS A 383 16.11 16.87 20.34
CA LYS A 383 15.35 17.65 21.32
C LYS A 383 14.60 16.77 22.35
N LYS A 384 14.70 15.43 22.23
CA LYS A 384 13.99 14.46 23.08
C LYS A 384 12.47 14.69 23.09
N ILE A 385 11.90 15.04 21.93
CA ILE A 385 10.47 15.25 21.74
C ILE A 385 9.81 13.87 21.53
N PRO A 386 8.84 13.45 22.37
CA PRO A 386 8.08 12.23 22.14
C PRO A 386 7.33 12.31 20.81
N SER A 387 7.59 11.38 19.91
CA SER A 387 7.06 11.41 18.54
C SER A 387 6.90 10.01 17.97
N LEU A 388 6.40 9.92 16.73
CA LEU A 388 6.34 8.68 15.97
C LEU A 388 7.42 8.67 14.90
N TYR A 389 7.99 7.48 14.68
CA TYR A 389 8.98 7.23 13.64
C TYR A 389 8.44 6.22 12.63
N ARG A 390 8.89 6.33 11.40
CA ARG A 390 8.68 5.31 10.38
C ARG A 390 9.91 4.42 10.33
N ILE A 391 9.78 3.21 10.80
CA ILE A 391 10.89 2.27 10.92
C ILE A 391 10.78 1.15 9.88
N HIS A 392 11.93 0.67 9.44
CA HIS A 392 12.05 -0.51 8.59
C HIS A 392 13.20 -1.36 9.14
N GLU A 393 12.82 -2.47 9.77
CA GLU A 393 13.76 -3.35 10.46
C GLU A 393 14.62 -4.14 9.46
N LEU A 394 15.72 -4.70 9.96
CA LEU A 394 16.61 -5.55 9.17
C LEU A 394 15.88 -6.80 8.69
N PRO A 395 16.24 -7.34 7.52
CA PRO A 395 15.79 -8.66 7.09
C PRO A 395 16.15 -9.74 8.12
N THR A 396 15.29 -10.76 8.26
CA THR A 396 15.63 -11.87 9.15
C THR A 396 16.73 -12.75 8.53
N PRO A 397 17.60 -13.38 9.37
CA PRO A 397 18.66 -14.25 8.86
C PRO A 397 18.15 -15.37 7.95
N GLU A 398 16.98 -15.94 8.26
CA GLU A 398 16.37 -17.02 7.46
C GLU A 398 16.01 -16.54 6.05
N LYS A 399 15.44 -15.33 5.94
CA LYS A 399 15.10 -14.73 4.63
C LYS A 399 16.36 -14.39 3.83
N VAL A 400 17.42 -13.90 4.49
CA VAL A 400 18.71 -13.64 3.84
C VAL A 400 19.33 -14.95 3.33
N LEU A 401 19.24 -16.03 4.11
CA LEU A 401 19.72 -17.35 3.71
C LEU A 401 18.98 -17.84 2.44
N THR A 402 17.65 -17.74 2.42
CA THR A 402 16.83 -18.11 1.26
C THR A 402 17.21 -17.29 0.02
N LEU A 403 17.41 -15.97 0.18
CA LEU A 403 17.87 -15.13 -0.92
C LEU A 403 19.26 -15.54 -1.40
N ASN A 404 20.20 -15.86 -0.49
CA ASN A 404 21.52 -16.32 -0.85
C ASN A 404 21.53 -17.66 -1.59
N GLN A 405 20.58 -18.57 -1.30
CA GLN A 405 20.40 -19.79 -2.09
C GLN A 405 20.05 -19.48 -3.54
N LEU A 406 19.16 -18.51 -3.78
CA LEU A 406 18.85 -18.03 -5.13
C LEU A 406 20.07 -17.35 -5.78
N LEU A 407 20.72 -16.42 -5.07
CA LEU A 407 21.84 -15.64 -5.59
C LEU A 407 23.04 -16.51 -5.97
N ALA A 408 23.24 -17.66 -5.31
CA ALA A 408 24.30 -18.60 -5.61
C ALA A 408 24.21 -19.13 -7.05
N HIS A 409 23.01 -19.31 -7.62
CA HIS A 409 22.80 -19.71 -9.02
C HIS A 409 23.35 -18.67 -10.02
N PHE A 410 23.54 -17.42 -9.57
CA PHE A 410 24.05 -16.31 -10.38
C PHE A 410 25.46 -15.86 -9.95
N ASN A 411 26.16 -16.66 -9.14
CA ASN A 411 27.46 -16.32 -8.55
C ASN A 411 27.45 -14.99 -7.78
N LEU A 412 26.32 -14.69 -7.11
CA LEU A 412 26.11 -13.52 -6.28
C LEU A 412 25.90 -13.94 -4.82
N HIS A 413 26.21 -13.04 -3.89
CA HIS A 413 26.07 -13.29 -2.45
C HIS A 413 25.87 -12.00 -1.64
N ILE A 414 25.04 -12.07 -0.61
CA ILE A 414 24.89 -11.06 0.45
C ILE A 414 25.59 -11.59 1.70
N ASN A 415 26.54 -10.83 2.24
CA ASN A 415 27.37 -11.29 3.35
C ASN A 415 26.62 -11.35 4.68
N SER A 416 26.10 -10.19 5.12
CA SER A 416 25.46 -10.07 6.42
C SER A 416 23.95 -9.84 6.34
N GLY A 417 23.48 -9.22 5.27
CA GLY A 417 22.12 -8.72 5.12
C GLY A 417 21.78 -7.57 6.08
N LYS A 418 22.78 -7.05 6.82
CA LYS A 418 22.59 -5.94 7.77
C LYS A 418 22.89 -4.58 7.17
N ASP A 419 23.62 -4.54 6.08
CA ASP A 419 23.95 -3.32 5.33
C ASP A 419 23.08 -3.25 4.06
N PRO A 420 22.18 -2.26 3.91
CA PRO A 420 21.36 -2.12 2.72
C PRO A 420 22.18 -1.93 1.44
N SER A 421 23.43 -1.44 1.52
CA SER A 421 24.32 -1.31 0.37
C SER A 421 24.67 -2.66 -0.29
N GLU A 422 24.60 -3.78 0.45
CA GLU A 422 24.81 -5.11 -0.10
C GLU A 422 23.70 -5.45 -1.13
N PHE A 423 22.45 -5.15 -0.78
CA PHE A 423 21.30 -5.35 -1.66
C PHE A 423 21.37 -4.43 -2.88
N GLN A 424 21.64 -3.13 -2.65
CA GLN A 424 21.76 -2.14 -3.71
C GLN A 424 22.84 -2.50 -4.73
N LYS A 425 24.00 -3.00 -4.29
CA LYS A 425 25.08 -3.47 -5.17
C LYS A 425 24.64 -4.65 -6.03
N ILE A 426 23.88 -5.60 -5.46
CA ILE A 426 23.35 -6.74 -6.21
C ILE A 426 22.34 -6.28 -7.25
N LEU A 427 21.36 -5.47 -6.86
CA LEU A 427 20.35 -4.95 -7.78
C LEU A 427 20.99 -4.16 -8.93
N SER A 428 22.03 -3.37 -8.63
CA SER A 428 22.78 -2.63 -9.65
C SER A 428 23.53 -3.53 -10.62
N LYS A 429 24.08 -4.66 -10.14
CA LYS A 429 24.78 -5.63 -10.99
C LYS A 429 23.85 -6.38 -11.94
N VAL A 430 22.64 -6.70 -11.50
CA VAL A 430 21.69 -7.48 -12.31
C VAL A 430 20.80 -6.62 -13.21
N LYS A 431 20.91 -5.31 -13.12
CA LYS A 431 20.13 -4.37 -13.92
C LYS A 431 20.29 -4.64 -15.41
N ASN A 432 19.17 -4.71 -16.13
CA ASN A 432 19.08 -5.07 -17.55
C ASN A 432 19.55 -6.51 -17.88
N MET A 433 19.74 -7.37 -16.88
CA MET A 433 20.00 -8.79 -17.09
C MET A 433 18.69 -9.60 -17.08
N PRO A 434 18.63 -10.76 -17.73
CA PRO A 434 17.45 -11.63 -17.66
C PRO A 434 17.07 -12.05 -16.23
N SER A 435 18.05 -12.11 -15.32
CA SER A 435 17.86 -12.42 -13.90
C SER A 435 17.38 -11.26 -13.04
N GLU A 436 17.26 -10.04 -13.58
CA GLU A 436 16.87 -8.84 -12.82
C GLU A 436 15.54 -9.05 -12.12
N LYS A 437 14.52 -9.53 -12.83
CA LYS A 437 13.16 -9.65 -12.29
C LYS A 437 13.09 -10.63 -11.12
N ILE A 438 13.69 -11.81 -11.25
CA ILE A 438 13.69 -12.81 -10.16
C ILE A 438 14.47 -12.31 -8.94
N ILE A 439 15.65 -11.74 -9.14
CA ILE A 439 16.49 -11.27 -8.01
C ILE A 439 15.82 -10.10 -7.30
N THR A 440 15.25 -9.14 -8.04
CA THR A 440 14.53 -8.00 -7.47
C THR A 440 13.30 -8.44 -6.68
N SER A 441 12.51 -9.38 -7.21
CA SER A 441 11.32 -9.92 -6.52
C SER A 441 11.71 -10.62 -5.20
N TYR A 442 12.74 -11.47 -5.21
CA TYR A 442 13.18 -12.14 -3.99
C TYR A 442 13.89 -11.21 -3.00
N ALA A 443 14.65 -10.22 -3.48
CA ALA A 443 15.21 -9.18 -2.62
C ALA A 443 14.10 -8.40 -1.90
N LEU A 444 13.03 -8.02 -2.61
CA LEU A 444 11.86 -7.35 -2.02
C LEU A 444 11.15 -8.23 -0.97
N ARG A 445 10.92 -9.52 -1.27
CA ARG A 445 10.31 -10.48 -0.32
C ARG A 445 11.17 -10.71 0.93
N THR A 446 12.49 -10.52 0.82
CA THR A 446 13.43 -10.63 1.94
C THR A 446 13.26 -9.48 2.93
N MET A 447 12.85 -8.30 2.46
CA MET A 447 12.64 -7.13 3.31
C MET A 447 11.53 -7.36 4.35
N GLN A 448 11.66 -6.67 5.48
CA GLN A 448 10.58 -6.53 6.44
C GLN A 448 9.57 -5.49 5.95
N GLN A 449 8.39 -5.48 6.53
CA GLN A 449 7.42 -4.43 6.25
C GLN A 449 7.72 -3.21 7.14
N ALA A 450 7.78 -2.02 6.54
CA ALA A 450 7.92 -0.80 7.30
C ALA A 450 6.67 -0.57 8.18
N ARG A 451 6.85 0.00 9.38
CA ARG A 451 5.79 0.26 10.35
C ARG A 451 6.06 1.54 11.14
N TYR A 452 5.06 2.00 11.86
CA TYR A 452 5.24 3.09 12.82
C TYR A 452 5.68 2.56 14.18
N SER A 453 6.46 3.37 14.91
CA SER A 453 6.96 3.08 16.25
C SER A 453 7.23 4.38 17.00
N PRO A 454 7.05 4.44 18.34
CA PRO A 454 7.55 5.55 19.15
C PRO A 454 9.08 5.49 19.33
N GLU A 455 9.69 4.33 19.03
CA GLU A 455 11.15 4.15 19.07
C GLU A 455 11.75 4.24 17.67
N ASN A 456 12.84 4.99 17.52
CA ASN A 456 13.57 5.05 16.26
C ASN A 456 14.53 3.87 16.14
N LEU A 457 14.24 2.95 15.22
CA LEU A 457 15.12 1.82 14.87
C LEU A 457 15.81 2.01 13.51
N GLY A 458 15.68 3.21 12.92
CA GLY A 458 16.14 3.49 11.55
C GLY A 458 15.21 2.93 10.47
N HIS A 459 15.57 3.19 9.23
CA HIS A 459 14.79 2.72 8.07
C HIS A 459 15.70 2.05 7.04
N PHE A 460 15.76 0.72 7.08
CA PHE A 460 16.67 -0.10 6.28
C PHE A 460 16.57 0.20 4.78
N GLY A 461 15.36 0.18 4.21
CA GLY A 461 15.15 0.32 2.77
C GLY A 461 15.72 1.60 2.16
N ILE A 462 15.59 2.74 2.85
CA ILE A 462 16.15 4.03 2.41
C ILE A 462 17.51 4.35 3.05
N ALA A 463 18.08 3.41 3.79
CA ALA A 463 19.34 3.55 4.52
C ALA A 463 19.38 4.81 5.44
N ALA A 464 18.25 5.17 6.06
CA ALA A 464 18.14 6.33 6.92
C ALA A 464 18.29 5.95 8.39
N LYS A 465 19.16 6.68 9.12
CA LYS A 465 19.35 6.50 10.57
C LYS A 465 18.15 7.03 11.36
N PHE A 466 17.56 8.12 10.91
CA PHE A 466 16.41 8.78 11.50
C PHE A 466 15.37 9.01 10.41
N TYR A 467 14.13 8.55 10.64
CA TYR A 467 13.09 8.76 9.66
C TYR A 467 11.71 8.81 10.32
N THR A 468 10.92 9.77 9.92
CA THR A 468 9.52 9.89 10.31
C THR A 468 8.68 10.25 9.08
N HIS A 469 7.37 10.20 9.22
CA HIS A 469 6.45 10.81 8.28
C HIS A 469 5.97 12.14 8.85
N PHE A 470 6.22 13.23 8.12
CA PHE A 470 5.86 14.59 8.50
C PHE A 470 5.10 15.30 7.37
N THR A 471 5.27 14.85 6.14
CA THR A 471 4.95 15.62 4.93
C THR A 471 3.54 15.43 4.39
N SER A 472 2.67 14.61 5.04
CA SER A 472 1.31 14.38 4.52
C SER A 472 0.23 14.26 5.63
N PRO A 473 0.03 15.27 6.49
CA PRO A 473 -0.92 15.23 7.60
C PRO A 473 -2.40 15.28 7.18
N ILE A 474 -2.72 15.67 5.95
CA ILE A 474 -4.11 15.61 5.42
C ILE A 474 -4.57 14.17 5.28
N ARG A 475 -3.65 13.27 4.89
CA ARG A 475 -3.97 11.89 4.53
C ARG A 475 -3.32 10.82 5.41
N ARG A 476 -2.44 11.17 6.38
CA ARG A 476 -1.82 10.21 7.31
C ARG A 476 -1.88 10.72 8.74
N TYR A 477 -2.49 9.95 9.63
CA TYR A 477 -2.62 10.31 11.04
C TYR A 477 -1.27 10.43 11.79
N PRO A 478 -0.24 9.58 11.55
CA PRO A 478 1.07 9.75 12.17
C PRO A 478 1.72 11.10 11.90
N ASP A 479 1.57 11.65 10.70
CA ASP A 479 2.09 12.98 10.35
C ASP A 479 1.44 14.07 11.20
N LEU A 480 0.12 13.98 11.43
CA LEU A 480 -0.61 14.87 12.32
C LEU A 480 -0.06 14.82 13.76
N ILE A 481 0.30 13.62 14.25
CA ILE A 481 0.91 13.44 15.56
C ILE A 481 2.30 14.07 15.63
N VAL A 482 3.11 13.93 14.58
CA VAL A 482 4.44 14.57 14.49
C VAL A 482 4.29 16.10 14.50
N HIS A 483 3.35 16.67 13.76
CA HIS A 483 3.05 18.11 13.77
C HIS A 483 2.67 18.61 15.17
N ARG A 484 1.82 17.87 15.89
CA ARG A 484 1.46 18.20 17.28
C ARG A 484 2.67 18.15 18.22
N ALA A 485 3.51 17.13 18.07
CA ALA A 485 4.73 17.00 18.87
C ALA A 485 5.68 18.19 18.66
N LEU A 486 5.84 18.66 17.42
CA LEU A 486 6.61 19.86 17.09
C LEU A 486 6.04 21.15 17.72
N ARG A 487 4.73 21.19 17.99
CA ARG A 487 4.05 22.28 18.69
C ARG A 487 4.07 22.14 20.22
N GLY A 488 4.71 21.10 20.76
CA GLY A 488 4.73 20.81 22.20
C GLY A 488 3.47 20.12 22.73
N GLU A 489 2.64 19.57 21.84
CA GLU A 489 1.43 18.82 22.18
C GLU A 489 1.72 17.31 22.11
N PHE A 490 1.97 16.68 23.26
CA PHE A 490 2.40 15.27 23.31
C PHE A 490 1.26 14.31 23.56
N GLU A 491 1.24 13.19 22.84
CA GLU A 491 0.32 12.08 23.07
C GLU A 491 0.90 11.09 24.08
N LYS A 492 0.02 10.54 24.94
CA LYS A 492 0.43 9.58 25.98
C LYS A 492 0.47 8.14 25.48
N ASN A 493 -0.27 7.81 24.43
CA ASN A 493 -0.49 6.45 23.92
C ASN A 493 0.16 6.23 22.55
N LEU A 494 1.39 6.68 22.35
CA LEU A 494 2.11 6.59 21.08
C LEU A 494 2.21 5.15 20.55
N GLU A 495 2.36 4.14 21.42
CA GLU A 495 2.37 2.72 21.02
C GLU A 495 1.06 2.28 20.34
N GLU A 496 -0.08 2.64 20.93
CA GLU A 496 -1.39 2.33 20.37
C GLU A 496 -1.59 3.03 19.03
N ILE A 497 -1.21 4.32 18.94
CA ILE A 497 -1.29 5.10 17.71
C ILE A 497 -0.41 4.48 16.63
N ALA A 498 0.81 4.09 16.94
CA ALA A 498 1.75 3.45 16.03
C ALA A 498 1.20 2.14 15.47
N ARG A 499 0.68 1.27 16.36
CA ARG A 499 0.07 -0.01 16.00
C ARG A 499 -1.15 0.19 15.10
N LYS A 500 -2.11 1.03 15.53
CA LYS A 500 -3.35 1.34 14.78
C LYS A 500 -3.03 1.93 13.41
N SER A 501 -2.11 2.90 13.33
CA SER A 501 -1.72 3.52 12.06
C SER A 501 -1.10 2.51 11.10
N SER A 502 -0.25 1.60 11.59
CA SER A 502 0.34 0.53 10.77
C SER A 502 -0.71 -0.48 10.29
N GLU A 503 -1.71 -0.79 11.11
CA GLU A 503 -2.83 -1.66 10.73
C GLU A 503 -3.71 -1.00 9.65
N MET A 504 -4.04 0.29 9.82
CA MET A 504 -4.87 1.01 8.86
C MET A 504 -4.17 1.21 7.52
N GLU A 505 -2.86 1.45 7.53
CA GLU A 505 -2.06 1.52 6.30
C GLU A 505 -2.08 0.18 5.55
N ARG A 506 -1.86 -0.95 6.23
CA ARG A 506 -1.93 -2.27 5.59
C ARG A 506 -3.32 -2.54 5.00
N ARG A 507 -4.37 -2.19 5.73
CA ARG A 507 -5.76 -2.30 5.26
C ARG A 507 -5.99 -1.44 4.01
N ALA A 508 -5.48 -0.21 3.99
CA ALA A 508 -5.60 0.67 2.83
C ALA A 508 -4.92 0.07 1.59
N ILE A 509 -3.67 -0.38 1.72
CA ILE A 509 -2.91 -1.05 0.65
C ILE A 509 -3.65 -2.29 0.12
N GLU A 510 -4.23 -3.10 1.00
CA GLU A 510 -4.99 -4.30 0.61
C GLU A 510 -6.24 -3.92 -0.21
N ILE A 511 -7.01 -2.93 0.25
CA ILE A 511 -8.18 -2.42 -0.48
C ILE A 511 -7.79 -1.84 -1.84
N GLU A 512 -6.77 -1.01 -1.90
CA GLU A 512 -6.28 -0.40 -3.14
C GLU A 512 -5.89 -1.47 -4.16
N ARG A 513 -5.13 -2.50 -3.72
CA ARG A 513 -4.77 -3.64 -4.55
C ARG A 513 -5.99 -4.42 -5.01
N GLU A 514 -6.92 -4.76 -4.11
CA GLU A 514 -8.14 -5.50 -4.47
C GLU A 514 -9.00 -4.76 -5.50
N THR A 515 -9.05 -3.43 -5.42
CA THR A 515 -9.81 -2.61 -6.38
C THR A 515 -9.11 -2.51 -7.74
N LEU A 516 -7.77 -2.49 -7.75
CA LEU A 516 -6.98 -2.59 -8.98
C LEU A 516 -7.17 -3.95 -9.65
N ASP A 517 -7.03 -5.05 -8.89
CA ASP A 517 -7.20 -6.42 -9.39
C ASP A 517 -8.61 -6.62 -9.99
N LEU A 518 -9.66 -6.11 -9.29
CA LEU A 518 -11.02 -6.14 -9.79
C LEU A 518 -11.15 -5.45 -11.16
N LYS A 519 -10.59 -4.25 -11.29
CA LYS A 519 -10.67 -3.47 -12.52
C LYS A 519 -9.78 -4.02 -13.63
N ALA A 520 -8.65 -4.63 -13.28
CA ALA A 520 -7.82 -5.36 -14.22
C ALA A 520 -8.57 -6.56 -14.82
N VAL A 521 -9.23 -7.36 -13.98
CA VAL A 521 -10.06 -8.49 -14.44
C VAL A 521 -11.25 -8.01 -15.29
N GLU A 522 -11.93 -6.90 -14.89
CA GLU A 522 -13.01 -6.30 -15.68
C GLU A 522 -12.51 -5.83 -17.06
N TYR A 523 -11.30 -5.27 -17.12
CA TYR A 523 -10.67 -4.87 -18.39
C TYR A 523 -10.36 -6.06 -19.27
N MET A 524 -9.79 -7.10 -18.71
CA MET A 524 -9.33 -8.28 -19.45
C MET A 524 -10.46 -9.19 -19.93
N GLU A 525 -11.65 -9.11 -19.33
CA GLU A 525 -12.82 -9.93 -19.70
C GLU A 525 -13.14 -9.87 -21.21
N ARG A 526 -12.93 -8.72 -21.85
CA ARG A 526 -13.17 -8.53 -23.30
C ARG A 526 -12.13 -9.21 -24.20
N PHE A 527 -11.05 -9.71 -23.63
CA PHE A 527 -9.96 -10.35 -24.36
C PHE A 527 -9.91 -11.88 -24.16
N ILE A 528 -10.94 -12.48 -23.56
CA ILE A 528 -10.99 -13.93 -23.38
C ILE A 528 -10.88 -14.61 -24.74
N GLY A 529 -9.99 -15.61 -24.84
CA GLY A 529 -9.65 -16.34 -26.05
C GLY A 529 -8.47 -15.77 -26.83
N GLN A 530 -7.94 -14.60 -26.49
CA GLN A 530 -6.78 -13.99 -27.13
C GLN A 530 -5.47 -14.46 -26.50
N ASN A 531 -4.40 -14.39 -27.31
CA ASN A 531 -3.05 -14.77 -26.91
C ASN A 531 -2.24 -13.54 -26.52
N PHE A 532 -1.39 -13.71 -25.51
CA PHE A 532 -0.52 -12.67 -24.99
C PHE A 532 0.90 -13.23 -24.79
N ASP A 533 1.87 -12.38 -24.95
CA ASP A 533 3.23 -12.62 -24.47
C ASP A 533 3.35 -12.08 -23.03
N GLY A 534 4.11 -12.76 -22.19
CA GLY A 534 4.29 -12.38 -20.81
C GLY A 534 5.51 -13.03 -20.19
N VAL A 535 5.79 -12.67 -18.95
CA VAL A 535 6.94 -13.15 -18.18
C VAL A 535 6.44 -13.80 -16.90
N ILE A 536 6.98 -14.96 -16.56
CA ILE A 536 6.68 -15.63 -15.28
C ILE A 536 7.16 -14.73 -14.14
N ASP A 537 6.22 -14.28 -13.30
CA ASP A 537 6.47 -13.39 -12.16
C ASP A 537 6.66 -14.15 -10.85
N SER A 538 5.91 -15.22 -10.67
CA SER A 538 6.03 -16.07 -9.49
C SER A 538 5.69 -17.52 -9.79
N VAL A 539 6.34 -18.44 -9.04
CA VAL A 539 6.14 -19.88 -9.15
C VAL A 539 5.69 -20.43 -7.81
N THR A 540 4.68 -21.30 -7.83
CA THR A 540 4.07 -21.94 -6.66
C THR A 540 3.86 -23.43 -6.90
N ASN A 541 3.46 -24.17 -5.86
CA ASN A 541 3.15 -25.60 -5.98
C ASN A 541 1.87 -25.91 -6.80
N PHE A 542 1.04 -24.92 -7.09
CA PHE A 542 -0.19 -25.10 -7.87
C PHE A 542 -0.14 -24.48 -9.27
N GLY A 543 0.98 -23.84 -9.64
CA GLY A 543 1.16 -23.21 -10.93
C GLY A 543 2.12 -22.02 -10.88
N PHE A 544 2.14 -21.25 -11.95
CA PHE A 544 2.93 -20.02 -12.02
C PHE A 544 2.05 -18.85 -12.51
N PHE A 545 2.39 -17.65 -12.03
CA PHE A 545 1.75 -16.43 -12.48
C PHE A 545 2.54 -15.81 -13.63
N VAL A 546 1.83 -15.32 -14.62
CA VAL A 546 2.40 -14.67 -15.80
C VAL A 546 1.95 -13.21 -15.79
N GLU A 547 2.90 -12.29 -15.73
CA GLU A 547 2.66 -10.86 -15.89
C GLU A 547 2.76 -10.48 -17.37
N LEU A 548 1.73 -9.81 -17.87
CA LEU A 548 1.67 -9.27 -19.23
C LEU A 548 2.39 -7.90 -19.31
N ASP A 549 2.63 -7.42 -20.53
CA ASP A 549 3.31 -6.13 -20.76
C ASP A 549 2.60 -4.93 -20.11
N ASN A 550 1.29 -4.98 -19.96
CA ASN A 550 0.51 -3.95 -19.31
C ASN A 550 0.49 -4.03 -17.77
N GLY A 551 1.20 -5.02 -17.17
CA GLY A 551 1.30 -5.22 -15.72
C GLY A 551 0.19 -6.08 -15.11
N VAL A 552 -0.73 -6.59 -15.92
CA VAL A 552 -1.76 -7.52 -15.44
C VAL A 552 -1.17 -8.92 -15.33
N ASP A 553 -1.46 -9.59 -14.22
CA ASP A 553 -1.01 -10.97 -13.98
C ASP A 553 -2.17 -11.98 -14.01
N GLY A 554 -1.85 -13.23 -14.30
CA GLY A 554 -2.81 -14.32 -14.27
C GLY A 554 -2.14 -15.68 -14.08
N LEU A 555 -2.92 -16.65 -13.62
CA LEU A 555 -2.44 -17.98 -13.23
C LEU A 555 -2.47 -18.97 -14.40
N VAL A 556 -1.34 -19.59 -14.67
CA VAL A 556 -1.24 -20.88 -15.37
C VAL A 556 -1.19 -21.99 -14.32
N ARG A 557 -2.20 -22.86 -14.27
CA ARG A 557 -2.24 -23.93 -13.27
C ARG A 557 -1.30 -25.07 -13.66
N ALA A 558 -0.56 -25.63 -12.71
CA ALA A 558 0.27 -26.81 -12.94
C ALA A 558 -0.55 -28.01 -13.45
N ALA A 559 -1.79 -28.17 -12.99
CA ALA A 559 -2.71 -29.23 -13.45
C ALA A 559 -3.14 -29.09 -14.91
N ASP A 560 -3.04 -27.91 -15.51
CA ASP A 560 -3.41 -27.65 -16.91
C ASP A 560 -2.22 -27.87 -17.88
N LEU A 561 -1.00 -28.09 -17.36
CA LEU A 561 0.19 -28.47 -18.12
C LEU A 561 0.12 -29.98 -18.43
N LYS A 562 -0.26 -30.31 -19.67
CA LYS A 562 -0.65 -31.69 -20.07
C LYS A 562 0.54 -32.58 -20.47
N ASP A 563 1.73 -31.99 -20.64
CA ASP A 563 2.91 -32.67 -21.15
C ASP A 563 3.69 -33.46 -20.08
N ASP A 564 3.53 -33.10 -18.78
CA ASP A 564 4.15 -33.79 -17.65
C ASP A 564 3.40 -33.52 -16.33
N TYR A 565 3.82 -34.22 -15.27
CA TYR A 565 3.50 -33.85 -13.89
C TYR A 565 4.57 -32.91 -13.35
N TYR A 566 4.18 -31.71 -12.96
CA TYR A 566 5.09 -30.66 -12.50
C TYR A 566 5.09 -30.58 -10.98
N ALA A 567 6.26 -30.70 -10.38
CA ALA A 567 6.49 -30.54 -8.96
C ALA A 567 7.22 -29.22 -8.69
N PHE A 568 6.81 -28.50 -7.64
CA PHE A 568 7.52 -27.32 -7.19
C PHE A 568 8.78 -27.73 -6.43
N VAL A 569 9.93 -27.32 -6.93
CA VAL A 569 11.23 -27.54 -6.30
C VAL A 569 11.68 -26.23 -5.67
N GLU A 570 11.44 -26.11 -4.36
CA GLU A 570 11.69 -24.87 -3.60
C GLU A 570 13.13 -24.38 -3.76
N ARG A 571 14.11 -25.30 -3.72
CA ARG A 571 15.54 -24.98 -3.85
C ARG A 571 15.89 -24.36 -5.21
N GLU A 572 15.14 -24.70 -6.26
CA GLU A 572 15.36 -24.22 -7.63
C GLU A 572 14.40 -23.11 -8.02
N PHE A 573 13.47 -22.75 -7.12
CA PHE A 573 12.43 -21.73 -7.36
C PHE A 573 11.64 -21.97 -8.66
N ALA A 574 11.41 -23.24 -8.99
CA ALA A 574 10.88 -23.68 -10.27
C ALA A 574 9.81 -24.75 -10.14
N LEU A 575 8.93 -24.82 -11.16
CA LEU A 575 8.15 -26.02 -11.43
C LEU A 575 8.91 -26.90 -12.39
N ILE A 576 9.19 -28.15 -12.00
CA ILE A 576 9.98 -29.10 -12.78
C ILE A 576 9.14 -30.32 -13.11
N GLY A 577 9.09 -30.67 -14.39
CA GLY A 577 8.43 -31.86 -14.90
C GLY A 577 9.19 -33.12 -14.48
N THR A 578 8.48 -34.03 -13.81
CA THR A 578 9.08 -35.21 -13.18
C THR A 578 9.63 -36.23 -14.17
N ARG A 579 9.10 -36.25 -15.40
CA ARG A 579 9.51 -37.18 -16.47
C ARG A 579 10.41 -36.51 -17.51
N THR A 580 10.05 -35.28 -17.91
CA THR A 580 10.75 -34.59 -19.02
C THR A 580 11.91 -33.74 -18.56
N GLY A 581 11.96 -33.36 -17.26
CA GLY A 581 12.90 -32.39 -16.73
C GLY A 581 12.67 -30.95 -17.21
N LYS A 582 11.58 -30.70 -17.97
CA LYS A 582 11.21 -29.35 -18.41
C LYS A 582 10.90 -28.49 -17.19
N SER A 583 11.41 -27.28 -17.16
CA SER A 583 11.29 -26.40 -16.00
C SER A 583 10.74 -25.03 -16.38
N TYR A 584 10.03 -24.41 -15.41
CA TYR A 584 9.51 -23.06 -15.51
C TYR A 584 10.03 -22.24 -14.33
N HIS A 585 10.77 -21.17 -14.65
CA HIS A 585 11.40 -20.29 -13.66
C HIS A 585 10.80 -18.88 -13.71
N ILE A 586 10.94 -18.16 -12.62
CA ILE A 586 10.64 -16.72 -12.62
C ILE A 586 11.57 -16.03 -13.62
N GLY A 587 11.02 -15.15 -14.46
CA GLY A 587 11.73 -14.45 -15.51
C GLY A 587 11.65 -15.11 -16.88
N ASP A 588 11.13 -16.35 -16.98
CA ASP A 588 10.94 -17.01 -18.29
C ASP A 588 9.87 -16.30 -19.10
N ASN A 589 10.15 -16.07 -20.39
CA ASN A 589 9.18 -15.56 -21.34
C ASN A 589 8.28 -16.70 -21.81
N VAL A 590 6.98 -16.45 -21.77
CA VAL A 590 5.95 -17.43 -22.17
C VAL A 590 4.87 -16.78 -22.99
N ARG A 591 4.26 -17.57 -23.87
CA ARG A 591 3.06 -17.18 -24.60
C ARG A 591 1.84 -17.88 -24.02
N VAL A 592 0.85 -17.11 -23.63
CA VAL A 592 -0.33 -17.61 -22.92
C VAL A 592 -1.61 -17.16 -23.61
N LYS A 593 -2.68 -17.94 -23.42
CA LYS A 593 -4.04 -17.62 -23.86
C LYS A 593 -4.90 -17.31 -22.66
N LEU A 594 -5.62 -16.20 -22.67
CA LEU A 594 -6.57 -15.88 -21.61
C LEU A 594 -7.82 -16.78 -21.76
N ILE A 595 -8.05 -17.64 -20.76
CA ILE A 595 -9.18 -18.58 -20.77
C ILE A 595 -10.34 -18.05 -19.94
N SER A 596 -10.07 -17.42 -18.80
CA SER A 596 -11.10 -17.00 -17.86
C SER A 596 -10.71 -15.72 -17.13
N ALA A 597 -11.71 -14.85 -16.93
CA ALA A 597 -11.63 -13.64 -16.12
C ALA A 597 -12.71 -13.72 -15.02
N ASN A 598 -12.32 -14.01 -13.79
CA ASN A 598 -13.22 -14.20 -12.66
C ASN A 598 -13.23 -12.98 -11.74
N LYS A 599 -14.25 -12.13 -11.85
CA LYS A 599 -14.38 -10.91 -11.04
C LYS A 599 -14.53 -11.19 -9.53
N LYS A 600 -15.18 -12.31 -9.15
CA LYS A 600 -15.36 -12.64 -7.72
C LYS A 600 -14.06 -13.08 -7.06
N LEU A 601 -13.24 -13.84 -7.80
CA LEU A 601 -11.90 -14.22 -7.35
C LEU A 601 -10.86 -13.13 -7.60
N ARG A 602 -11.20 -12.13 -8.43
CA ARG A 602 -10.23 -11.13 -8.93
C ARG A 602 -9.02 -11.80 -9.58
N GLN A 603 -9.26 -12.85 -10.37
CA GLN A 603 -8.21 -13.67 -10.97
C GLN A 603 -8.45 -13.91 -12.45
N LEU A 604 -7.34 -13.89 -13.20
CA LEU A 604 -7.27 -14.35 -14.57
C LEU A 604 -6.67 -15.76 -14.60
N THR A 605 -7.20 -16.60 -15.50
CA THR A 605 -6.61 -17.92 -15.77
C THR A 605 -6.08 -17.93 -17.19
N PHE A 606 -4.84 -18.34 -17.32
CA PHE A 606 -4.16 -18.51 -18.59
C PHE A 606 -3.94 -19.99 -18.92
N GLU A 607 -3.92 -20.33 -20.20
CA GLU A 607 -3.41 -21.57 -20.75
C GLU A 607 -2.07 -21.29 -21.39
N LEU A 608 -1.06 -22.10 -21.10
CA LEU A 608 0.24 -22.01 -21.75
C LEU A 608 0.14 -22.50 -23.20
N ILE A 609 0.56 -21.67 -24.16
CA ILE A 609 0.60 -22.04 -25.58
C ILE A 609 1.98 -22.54 -25.97
N SER A 610 3.01 -21.78 -25.61
CA SER A 610 4.41 -22.13 -25.90
C SER A 610 5.37 -21.42 -24.96
N ASP A 611 6.50 -22.05 -24.75
CA ASP A 611 7.67 -21.38 -24.16
C ASP A 611 8.28 -20.53 -25.28
N VAL A 612 8.53 -19.26 -25.03
CA VAL A 612 9.38 -18.45 -25.90
C VAL A 612 10.81 -18.79 -25.51
N ALA A 613 11.47 -19.57 -26.35
CA ALA A 613 12.77 -20.14 -26.07
C ALA A 613 13.82 -19.08 -25.70
N ASN A 614 14.05 -18.91 -24.41
CA ASN A 614 15.30 -18.37 -23.88
C ASN A 614 16.08 -19.52 -23.24
N ARG A 615 16.59 -20.45 -24.09
CA ARG A 615 17.40 -21.59 -23.63
C ARG A 615 18.80 -21.22 -23.12
N ASP A 616 19.14 -19.92 -23.10
CA ASP A 616 20.50 -19.48 -22.74
C ASP A 616 20.63 -19.02 -21.28
N LEU A 617 19.58 -19.20 -20.43
CA LEU A 617 19.57 -18.70 -19.05
C LEU A 617 20.10 -19.66 -17.99
N ILE A 618 20.27 -20.94 -18.32
CA ILE A 618 20.90 -21.89 -17.40
C ILE A 618 22.30 -22.18 -17.93
N VAL A 619 23.27 -21.46 -17.41
CA VAL A 619 24.67 -21.80 -17.47
C VAL A 619 24.79 -23.26 -17.00
N LYS A 620 25.36 -24.09 -17.87
CA LYS A 620 25.73 -25.48 -17.59
C LYS A 620 26.26 -25.58 -16.16
N ILE A 621 25.56 -26.37 -15.33
CA ILE A 621 26.09 -26.90 -14.08
C ILE A 621 27.25 -27.86 -14.40
#